data_ab210d1d6ac57bbef95173f80a0d691f
#
_entry.id   ab210d1d6ac57bbef95173f80a0d691f
#
_cell.length_a   1.000
_cell.length_b   1.000
_cell.length_c   1.000
_cell.angle_alpha   90.00
_cell.angle_beta   90.00
_cell.angle_gamma   90.00
#
_symmetry.space_group_name_H-M   'P 1'
#
loop_
_entity.id
_entity.type
_entity.pdbx_description
1 polymer ?
#
loop_
_entity_poly.entity_id
_entity_poly.type
_entity_poly.pdbx_seq_one_letter_code
_entity_poly.pdbx_strand_id
1 'polypeptide(L)'
;MSCAPFRALVLLPILLAVWSVAQQNDIPFQRDSYIDVERNAAKLDARIHSGLKPVIESRADLTNVMGHRVDTTKYYYWITEKLFKTHLLEIKGEDFKLTADPLVQFEYGNDFGDRTAYTDTNRYYSNVRGVYITGDLGSRISFYTMVQEHQAILPQYIFLQSASEGVISGQGRVKLQSGRILDYGWSQGVVSYKAAEWLNVQLGQGRHFVGHGYRSVLLSDHAVSAPYFKLSALSLNKRFQYTT
;
A
#
# COMPACT_ATOMS: atom_id res chain seq x y z
N MET A 1 -0.37 21.74 -72.63
CA MET A 1 -0.98 20.84 -71.61
C MET A 1 0.08 20.45 -70.66
N SER A 2 0.13 21.11 -69.52
CA SER A 2 1.15 20.89 -68.47
C SER A 2 0.49 20.13 -67.29
N CYS A 3 0.94 18.92 -67.03
CA CYS A 3 0.49 18.10 -65.93
C CYS A 3 1.34 18.44 -64.70
N ALA A 4 0.74 19.02 -63.67
CA ALA A 4 1.39 19.23 -62.36
C ALA A 4 1.30 17.96 -61.52
N PRO A 5 2.37 17.55 -60.81
CA PRO A 5 2.32 16.41 -59.92
C PRO A 5 1.66 16.78 -58.59
N PHE A 6 0.67 15.99 -58.18
CA PHE A 6 -0.02 16.04 -56.92
C PHE A 6 0.95 15.55 -55.81
N ARG A 7 1.47 16.45 -54.98
CA ARG A 7 2.23 16.10 -53.80
C ARG A 7 1.27 15.70 -52.66
N ALA A 8 1.14 14.41 -52.45
CA ALA A 8 0.46 13.88 -51.27
C ALA A 8 1.28 14.22 -50.02
N LEU A 9 0.76 15.13 -49.20
CA LEU A 9 1.30 15.45 -47.88
C LEU A 9 0.89 14.33 -46.91
N VAL A 10 1.80 13.40 -46.68
CA VAL A 10 1.62 12.36 -45.62
C VAL A 10 1.81 13.06 -44.29
N LEU A 11 0.72 13.40 -43.64
CA LEU A 11 0.69 13.78 -42.23
C LEU A 11 0.96 12.53 -41.40
N LEU A 12 2.22 12.37 -40.97
CA LEU A 12 2.61 11.38 -39.97
C LEU A 12 2.06 11.88 -38.60
N PRO A 13 1.11 11.19 -37.97
CA PRO A 13 0.72 11.56 -36.63
C PRO A 13 1.91 11.33 -35.72
N ILE A 14 2.51 12.39 -35.21
CA ILE A 14 3.44 12.33 -34.11
C ILE A 14 2.64 11.84 -32.90
N LEU A 15 2.67 10.54 -32.65
CA LEU A 15 2.24 9.93 -31.40
C LEU A 15 3.17 10.49 -30.31
N LEU A 16 2.74 11.54 -29.64
CA LEU A 16 3.27 11.92 -28.37
C LEU A 16 2.99 10.74 -27.42
N ALA A 17 4.00 9.91 -27.21
CA ALA A 17 3.97 8.89 -26.20
C ALA A 17 3.87 9.62 -24.85
N VAL A 18 2.66 9.76 -24.36
CA VAL A 18 2.42 10.14 -22.96
C VAL A 18 2.99 9.00 -22.14
N TRP A 19 4.09 9.24 -21.49
CA TRP A 19 4.74 8.30 -20.59
C TRP A 19 3.78 8.03 -19.43
N SER A 20 3.01 6.98 -19.56
CA SER A 20 2.07 6.54 -18.54
C SER A 20 2.80 5.58 -17.60
N VAL A 21 3.03 6.00 -16.38
CA VAL A 21 3.46 5.11 -15.30
C VAL A 21 2.38 4.07 -15.06
N ALA A 22 2.76 2.84 -14.77
CA ALA A 22 1.82 1.72 -14.68
C ALA A 22 0.75 1.90 -13.59
N GLN A 23 1.12 2.46 -12.44
CA GLN A 23 0.24 2.73 -11.29
C GLN A 23 -0.69 1.55 -10.93
N GLN A 24 -0.17 0.33 -11.06
CA GLN A 24 -0.92 -0.89 -10.76
C GLN A 24 -0.67 -1.40 -9.34
N ASN A 25 0.11 -0.67 -8.53
CA ASN A 25 0.33 -1.00 -7.13
C ASN A 25 -0.97 -0.89 -6.33
N ASP A 26 -1.03 -1.64 -5.26
CA ASP A 26 -2.08 -1.50 -4.27
C ASP A 26 -1.82 -0.26 -3.39
N ILE A 27 -2.87 0.48 -3.08
CA ILE A 27 -2.82 1.52 -2.05
C ILE A 27 -2.42 0.84 -0.73
N PRO A 28 -1.37 1.31 -0.02
CA PRO A 28 -0.95 0.70 1.23
C PRO A 28 -2.11 0.51 2.21
N PHE A 29 -2.25 -0.70 2.74
CA PHE A 29 -3.38 -1.05 3.59
C PHE A 29 -3.23 -0.44 4.99
N GLN A 30 -3.46 0.86 5.07
CA GLN A 30 -3.52 1.65 6.30
C GLN A 30 -4.89 2.29 6.42
N ARG A 31 -5.47 2.23 7.61
CA ARG A 31 -6.83 2.73 7.85
C ARG A 31 -7.02 4.20 7.44
N ASP A 32 -6.08 5.05 7.82
CA ASP A 32 -6.14 6.48 7.52
C ASP A 32 -6.14 6.77 6.01
N SER A 33 -5.40 5.99 5.23
CA SER A 33 -5.39 6.11 3.77
C SER A 33 -6.74 5.75 3.16
N TYR A 34 -7.44 4.76 3.75
CA TYR A 34 -8.73 4.30 3.24
C TYR A 34 -9.91 5.17 3.63
N ILE A 35 -9.83 5.97 4.69
CA ILE A 35 -10.88 6.95 5.02
C ILE A 35 -11.13 7.89 3.84
N ASP A 36 -10.08 8.37 3.19
CA ASP A 36 -10.21 9.27 2.04
C ASP A 36 -10.70 8.54 0.79
N VAL A 37 -10.25 7.32 0.55
CA VAL A 37 -10.73 6.47 -0.55
C VAL A 37 -12.23 6.20 -0.40
N GLU A 38 -12.67 5.82 0.79
CA GLU A 38 -14.09 5.53 1.10
C GLU A 38 -14.96 6.79 1.01
N ARG A 39 -14.46 7.93 1.48
CA ARG A 39 -15.16 9.23 1.35
C ARG A 39 -15.39 9.60 -0.10
N ASN A 40 -14.42 9.35 -0.97
CA ASN A 40 -14.57 9.60 -2.40
C ASN A 40 -15.44 8.54 -3.07
N ALA A 41 -15.36 7.29 -2.69
CA ALA A 41 -16.22 6.22 -3.17
C ALA A 41 -17.71 6.44 -2.84
N ALA A 42 -18.01 7.17 -1.75
CA ALA A 42 -19.37 7.50 -1.36
C ALA A 42 -20.04 8.59 -2.20
N LYS A 43 -19.31 9.26 -3.12
CA LYS A 43 -19.92 10.24 -4.02
C LYS A 43 -20.78 9.54 -5.07
N LEU A 44 -21.92 10.16 -5.44
CA LEU A 44 -22.92 9.54 -6.31
C LEU A 44 -22.42 9.16 -7.71
N ASP A 45 -21.42 9.85 -8.23
CA ASP A 45 -20.79 9.64 -9.54
C ASP A 45 -19.49 8.84 -9.47
N ALA A 46 -19.02 8.51 -8.27
CA ALA A 46 -17.80 7.76 -8.09
C ALA A 46 -17.93 6.33 -8.64
N ARG A 47 -16.86 5.87 -9.28
CA ARG A 47 -16.75 4.50 -9.81
C ARG A 47 -15.58 3.76 -9.17
N ILE A 48 -15.43 3.94 -7.86
CA ILE A 48 -14.39 3.33 -7.05
C ILE A 48 -14.99 2.14 -6.30
N HIS A 49 -14.38 0.97 -6.46
CA HIS A 49 -14.79 -0.25 -5.77
C HIS A 49 -13.91 -0.47 -4.54
N SER A 50 -14.38 -0.01 -3.38
CA SER A 50 -13.65 -0.06 -2.10
C SER A 50 -14.09 -1.20 -1.18
N GLY A 51 -15.00 -2.05 -1.63
CA GLY A 51 -15.51 -3.18 -0.82
C GLY A 51 -14.49 -4.29 -0.56
N LEU A 52 -13.48 -4.44 -1.41
CA LEU A 52 -12.32 -5.29 -1.19
C LEU A 52 -11.05 -4.44 -1.18
N LYS A 53 -10.27 -4.54 -0.12
CA LYS A 53 -8.99 -3.87 0.05
C LYS A 53 -7.84 -4.88 0.06
N PRO A 54 -6.66 -4.53 -0.42
CA PRO A 54 -6.26 -3.23 -0.94
C PRO A 54 -6.83 -2.93 -2.34
N VAL A 55 -7.03 -1.64 -2.61
CA VAL A 55 -7.51 -1.10 -3.89
C VAL A 55 -6.31 -0.74 -4.75
N ILE A 56 -6.38 -1.02 -6.04
CA ILE A 56 -5.34 -0.69 -7.03
C ILE A 56 -5.34 0.83 -7.28
N GLU A 57 -4.17 1.46 -7.24
CA GLU A 57 -3.99 2.91 -7.39
C GLU A 57 -4.66 3.49 -8.65
N SER A 58 -4.48 2.83 -9.81
CA SER A 58 -5.07 3.27 -11.07
C SER A 58 -6.60 3.22 -11.10
N ARG A 59 -7.22 2.55 -10.14
CA ARG A 59 -8.69 2.42 -10.00
C ARG A 59 -9.27 3.37 -8.96
N ALA A 60 -8.42 4.05 -8.20
CA ALA A 60 -8.78 5.11 -7.29
C ALA A 60 -8.24 6.43 -7.85
N ASP A 61 -9.02 7.48 -7.83
CA ASP A 61 -8.55 8.81 -8.18
C ASP A 61 -7.73 9.38 -7.01
N LEU A 62 -6.46 9.01 -6.94
CA LEU A 62 -5.57 9.41 -5.85
C LEU A 62 -5.25 10.90 -5.83
N THR A 63 -5.33 11.59 -6.95
CA THR A 63 -5.09 13.05 -7.01
C THR A 63 -6.10 13.80 -6.16
N ASN A 64 -7.35 13.34 -6.18
CA ASN A 64 -8.41 13.88 -5.33
C ASN A 64 -8.46 13.24 -3.94
N VAL A 65 -7.85 12.07 -3.75
CA VAL A 65 -7.88 11.32 -2.49
C VAL A 65 -6.77 11.77 -1.55
N MET A 66 -5.55 11.93 -2.03
CA MET A 66 -4.36 12.15 -1.20
C MET A 66 -3.70 13.52 -1.39
N GLY A 67 -4.13 14.28 -2.39
CA GLY A 67 -3.50 15.55 -2.78
C GLY A 67 -3.51 16.65 -1.70
N HIS A 68 -4.36 16.52 -0.68
CA HIS A 68 -4.40 17.48 0.44
C HIS A 68 -3.42 17.17 1.58
N ARG A 69 -2.77 16.00 1.57
CA ARG A 69 -1.88 15.59 2.67
C ARG A 69 -0.52 16.27 2.62
N VAL A 70 -0.10 16.74 1.45
CA VAL A 70 1.18 17.43 1.28
C VAL A 70 0.91 18.84 0.76
N ASP A 71 1.21 19.83 1.56
CA ASP A 71 1.14 21.23 1.12
C ASP A 71 2.32 21.54 0.19
N THR A 72 2.07 21.50 -1.11
CA THR A 72 3.09 21.76 -2.14
C THR A 72 3.49 23.23 -2.22
N THR A 73 2.77 24.13 -1.58
CA THR A 73 3.05 25.57 -1.56
C THR A 73 4.07 25.96 -0.50
N LYS A 74 4.25 25.12 0.53
CA LYS A 74 5.22 25.38 1.60
C LYS A 74 6.64 25.06 1.15
N TYR A 75 7.58 25.88 1.61
CA TYR A 75 9.00 25.59 1.50
C TYR A 75 9.39 24.54 2.52
N TYR A 76 10.09 23.50 2.08
CA TYR A 76 10.63 22.45 2.93
C TYR A 76 12.15 22.50 2.91
N TYR A 77 12.79 22.36 4.08
CA TYR A 77 14.21 22.08 4.15
C TYR A 77 14.47 20.68 3.56
N TRP A 78 15.67 20.42 3.06
CA TRP A 78 16.00 19.19 2.34
C TRP A 78 15.64 17.90 3.11
N ILE A 79 15.81 17.88 4.44
CA ILE A 79 15.42 16.72 5.29
C ILE A 79 13.90 16.56 5.31
N THR A 80 13.18 17.64 5.56
CA THR A 80 11.71 17.61 5.63
C THR A 80 11.09 17.37 4.26
N GLU A 81 11.74 17.83 3.19
CA GLU A 81 11.34 17.51 1.82
C GLU A 81 11.44 16.01 1.55
N LYS A 82 12.55 15.38 1.95
CA LYS A 82 12.74 13.92 1.83
C LYS A 82 11.78 13.11 2.70
N LEU A 83 11.42 13.62 3.87
CA LEU A 83 10.51 12.91 4.78
C LEU A 83 9.04 13.04 4.38
N PHE A 84 8.62 14.14 3.75
CA PHE A 84 7.20 14.44 3.56
C PHE A 84 6.79 14.63 2.11
N LYS A 85 7.72 14.87 1.19
CA LYS A 85 7.38 15.27 -0.17
C LYS A 85 8.00 14.39 -1.25
N THR A 86 9.19 13.85 -1.02
CA THR A 86 9.91 13.04 -2.02
C THR A 86 10.37 11.72 -1.40
N HIS A 87 10.62 10.72 -2.23
CA HIS A 87 11.22 9.46 -1.79
C HIS A 87 12.67 9.65 -1.34
N LEU A 88 13.14 8.82 -0.41
CA LEU A 88 14.53 8.85 0.02
C LEU A 88 15.46 8.46 -1.15
N LEU A 89 15.13 7.37 -1.82
CA LEU A 89 15.80 6.92 -3.03
C LEU A 89 14.77 6.84 -4.16
N GLU A 90 15.06 7.49 -5.27
CA GLU A 90 14.25 7.42 -6.47
C GLU A 90 15.17 7.24 -7.68
N ILE A 91 14.95 6.18 -8.45
CA ILE A 91 15.66 5.88 -9.67
C ILE A 91 14.64 5.86 -10.80
N LYS A 92 14.87 6.68 -11.82
CA LYS A 92 14.03 6.78 -13.00
C LYS A 92 14.85 6.44 -14.23
N GLY A 93 14.39 5.46 -15.00
CA GLY A 93 14.88 5.16 -16.35
C GLY A 93 13.83 5.51 -17.39
N GLU A 94 14.09 5.15 -18.62
CA GLU A 94 13.14 5.40 -19.73
C GLU A 94 11.85 4.60 -19.54
N ASP A 95 11.94 3.33 -19.14
CA ASP A 95 10.81 2.42 -19.01
C ASP A 95 10.60 1.90 -17.58
N PHE A 96 11.30 2.46 -16.60
CA PHE A 96 11.12 2.02 -15.23
C PHE A 96 11.23 3.17 -14.22
N LYS A 97 10.53 3.00 -13.12
CA LYS A 97 10.65 3.82 -11.92
C LYS A 97 10.82 2.89 -10.71
N LEU A 98 11.77 3.19 -9.86
CA LEU A 98 12.00 2.50 -8.60
C LEU A 98 12.11 3.52 -7.48
N THR A 99 11.42 3.27 -6.37
CA THR A 99 11.55 4.08 -5.16
C THR A 99 11.82 3.20 -3.96
N ALA A 100 12.58 3.72 -3.01
CA ALA A 100 12.81 3.04 -1.74
C ALA A 100 12.79 4.04 -0.59
N ASP A 101 11.99 3.71 0.42
CA ASP A 101 11.79 4.52 1.61
C ASP A 101 11.99 3.70 2.87
N PRO A 102 12.72 4.20 3.88
CA PRO A 102 12.80 3.57 5.18
C PRO A 102 11.49 3.75 5.93
N LEU A 103 11.09 2.72 6.66
CA LEU A 103 9.97 2.75 7.58
C LEU A 103 10.49 2.75 9.01
N VAL A 104 10.15 3.77 9.76
CA VAL A 104 10.53 3.90 11.15
C VAL A 104 9.31 4.33 11.95
N GLN A 105 8.99 3.56 13.00
CA GLN A 105 7.93 3.90 13.93
C GLN A 105 8.42 3.61 15.33
N PHE A 106 8.21 4.53 16.24
CA PHE A 106 8.52 4.37 17.65
C PHE A 106 7.29 4.76 18.47
N GLU A 107 6.85 3.83 19.31
CA GLU A 107 5.75 4.04 20.24
C GLU A 107 6.25 3.79 21.67
N TYR A 108 5.79 4.61 22.58
CA TYR A 108 6.06 4.48 24.01
C TYR A 108 4.81 4.81 24.80
N GLY A 109 4.49 4.00 25.78
CA GLY A 109 3.28 4.17 26.54
C GLY A 109 3.23 3.43 27.85
N ASN A 110 2.14 3.60 28.56
CA ASN A 110 1.81 2.89 29.77
C ASN A 110 0.31 2.61 29.82
N ASP A 111 -0.07 1.50 30.43
CA ASP A 111 -1.48 1.21 30.71
C ASP A 111 -1.79 1.59 32.15
N PHE A 112 -2.48 2.70 32.34
CA PHE A 112 -2.89 3.18 33.66
C PHE A 112 -4.08 2.40 34.25
N GLY A 113 -4.74 1.59 33.43
CA GLY A 113 -5.86 0.74 33.84
C GLY A 113 -5.42 -0.62 34.39
N ASP A 114 -4.27 -1.10 33.94
CA ASP A 114 -3.69 -2.36 34.41
C ASP A 114 -2.77 -2.11 35.61
N ARG A 115 -3.16 -2.63 36.79
CA ARG A 115 -2.41 -2.54 38.04
C ARG A 115 -1.66 -3.83 38.38
N THR A 116 -1.37 -4.65 37.41
CA THR A 116 -0.58 -5.87 37.63
C THR A 116 0.91 -5.55 37.78
N ALA A 117 1.64 -6.42 38.44
CA ALA A 117 3.09 -6.31 38.55
C ALA A 117 3.81 -6.33 37.18
N TYR A 118 3.11 -6.82 36.15
CA TYR A 118 3.61 -6.76 34.79
C TYR A 118 3.73 -5.32 34.31
N THR A 119 2.67 -4.54 34.44
CA THR A 119 2.60 -3.13 33.98
C THR A 119 3.39 -2.19 34.88
N ASP A 120 3.43 -2.46 36.19
CA ASP A 120 4.22 -1.65 37.15
C ASP A 120 5.72 -1.68 36.84
N THR A 121 6.22 -2.81 36.34
CA THR A 121 7.65 -3.01 36.07
C THR A 121 8.03 -2.78 34.60
N ASN A 122 7.07 -2.73 33.69
CA ASN A 122 7.33 -2.63 32.26
C ASN A 122 6.58 -1.47 31.63
N ARG A 123 7.33 -0.64 30.91
CA ARG A 123 6.76 0.36 30.00
C ARG A 123 6.57 -0.28 28.64
N TYR A 124 5.43 -0.03 28.05
CA TYR A 124 5.18 -0.47 26.68
C TYR A 124 6.01 0.35 25.71
N TYR A 125 6.64 -0.32 24.80
CA TYR A 125 7.25 0.33 23.66
C TYR A 125 7.11 -0.55 22.42
N SER A 126 7.14 0.05 21.28
CA SER A 126 7.24 -0.61 20.00
C SER A 126 8.25 0.15 19.14
N ASN A 127 9.24 -0.55 18.65
CA ASN A 127 10.24 -0.04 17.73
C ASN A 127 10.12 -0.83 16.43
N VAL A 128 9.68 -0.16 15.37
CA VAL A 128 9.50 -0.74 14.04
C VAL A 128 10.56 -0.17 13.11
N ARG A 129 11.25 -1.05 12.42
CA ARG A 129 12.24 -0.71 11.40
C ARG A 129 11.91 -1.49 10.15
N GLY A 130 11.98 -0.84 9.00
CA GLY A 130 11.64 -1.51 7.78
C GLY A 130 12.03 -0.74 6.54
N VAL A 131 11.68 -1.30 5.41
CA VAL A 131 11.86 -0.69 4.10
C VAL A 131 10.61 -0.93 3.25
N TYR A 132 10.22 0.09 2.51
CA TYR A 132 9.17 0.04 1.51
C TYR A 132 9.78 0.36 0.15
N ILE A 133 9.69 -0.58 -0.77
CA ILE A 133 10.21 -0.44 -2.13
C ILE A 133 9.05 -0.56 -3.08
N THR A 134 8.92 0.38 -4.01
CA THR A 134 7.94 0.30 -5.10
C THR A 134 8.63 0.44 -6.44
N GLY A 135 8.04 -0.15 -7.45
CA GLY A 135 8.56 -0.01 -8.80
C GLY A 135 7.47 -0.18 -9.86
N ASP A 136 7.69 0.50 -10.97
CA ASP A 136 6.90 0.40 -12.18
C ASP A 136 7.80 0.01 -13.35
N LEU A 137 7.37 -0.93 -14.17
CA LEU A 137 8.04 -1.38 -15.39
C LEU A 137 7.11 -1.16 -16.59
N GLY A 138 7.49 -0.23 -17.44
CA GLY A 138 6.65 0.24 -18.54
C GLY A 138 5.30 0.76 -18.04
N SER A 139 4.26 0.52 -18.83
CA SER A 139 2.89 0.98 -18.54
C SER A 139 1.97 -0.10 -17.96
N ARG A 140 2.49 -1.30 -17.67
CA ARG A 140 1.64 -2.46 -17.36
C ARG A 140 2.00 -3.20 -16.09
N ILE A 141 3.23 -3.11 -15.62
CA ILE A 141 3.69 -3.87 -14.46
C ILE A 141 4.06 -2.89 -13.35
N SER A 142 3.53 -3.14 -12.18
CA SER A 142 3.97 -2.50 -10.94
C SER A 142 4.24 -3.56 -9.89
N PHE A 143 5.14 -3.25 -8.97
CA PHE A 143 5.40 -4.11 -7.83
C PHE A 143 5.71 -3.28 -6.60
N TYR A 144 5.43 -3.85 -5.45
CA TYR A 144 5.97 -3.33 -4.20
C TYR A 144 6.39 -4.46 -3.28
N THR A 145 7.29 -4.16 -2.40
CA THR A 145 7.64 -5.00 -1.25
C THR A 145 7.82 -4.14 -0.01
N MET A 146 7.35 -4.65 1.11
CA MET A 146 7.48 -4.05 2.42
C MET A 146 7.96 -5.11 3.40
N VAL A 147 9.04 -4.81 4.11
CA VAL A 147 9.57 -5.67 5.16
C VAL A 147 9.72 -4.83 6.42
N GLN A 148 9.20 -5.32 7.52
CA GLN A 148 9.28 -4.66 8.83
C GLN A 148 9.76 -5.64 9.89
N GLU A 149 10.62 -5.15 10.74
CA GLU A 149 11.04 -5.80 11.99
C GLU A 149 10.53 -5.00 13.17
N HIS A 150 9.92 -5.70 14.09
CA HIS A 150 9.32 -5.14 15.28
C HIS A 150 10.04 -5.67 16.50
N GLN A 151 10.35 -4.78 17.43
CA GLN A 151 10.80 -5.12 18.76
C GLN A 151 9.92 -4.39 19.77
N ALA A 152 9.21 -5.13 20.61
CA ALA A 152 8.17 -4.54 21.44
C ALA A 152 8.02 -5.20 22.80
N ILE A 153 7.61 -4.40 23.79
CA ILE A 153 6.95 -4.86 25.02
C ILE A 153 5.49 -4.51 24.88
N LEU A 154 4.65 -5.53 24.78
CA LEU A 154 3.21 -5.41 24.53
C LEU A 154 2.42 -5.59 25.83
N PRO A 155 1.13 -5.21 25.86
CA PRO A 155 0.24 -5.49 26.97
C PRO A 155 0.25 -6.96 27.40
N GLN A 156 0.05 -7.22 28.69
CA GLN A 156 0.21 -8.55 29.28
C GLN A 156 -0.62 -9.62 28.57
N TYR A 157 -1.85 -9.32 28.19
CA TYR A 157 -2.73 -10.29 27.53
C TYR A 157 -2.19 -10.71 26.15
N ILE A 158 -1.62 -9.76 25.37
CA ILE A 158 -0.99 -10.07 24.08
C ILE A 158 0.31 -10.87 24.29
N PHE A 159 1.11 -10.47 25.30
CA PHE A 159 2.33 -11.19 25.65
C PHE A 159 2.05 -12.65 26.02
N LEU A 160 1.07 -12.91 26.89
CA LEU A 160 0.70 -14.25 27.31
C LEU A 160 0.17 -15.08 26.15
N GLN A 161 -0.66 -14.50 25.30
CA GLN A 161 -1.14 -15.16 24.08
C GLN A 161 0.02 -15.50 23.15
N SER A 162 0.92 -14.55 22.89
CA SER A 162 2.05 -14.77 22.00
C SER A 162 3.04 -15.79 22.55
N ALA A 163 3.21 -15.86 23.86
CA ALA A 163 4.06 -16.85 24.52
C ALA A 163 3.49 -18.28 24.38
N SER A 164 2.15 -18.42 24.38
CA SER A 164 1.50 -19.72 24.22
C SER A 164 1.38 -20.17 22.75
N GLU A 165 1.11 -19.25 21.85
CA GLU A 165 0.82 -19.53 20.44
C GLU A 165 2.04 -19.35 19.51
N GLY A 166 3.06 -18.61 19.95
CA GLY A 166 4.24 -18.28 19.14
C GLY A 166 3.98 -17.26 18.05
N VAL A 167 2.80 -16.61 18.05
CA VAL A 167 2.39 -15.61 17.08
C VAL A 167 1.74 -14.41 17.74
N ILE A 168 1.86 -13.25 17.12
CA ILE A 168 1.13 -12.03 17.48
C ILE A 168 0.02 -11.84 16.46
N SER A 169 -1.21 -11.83 16.93
CA SER A 169 -2.40 -11.69 16.06
C SER A 169 -2.32 -10.46 15.17
N GLY A 170 -2.55 -10.64 13.87
CA GLY A 170 -2.48 -9.58 12.87
C GLY A 170 -1.06 -9.10 12.54
N GLN A 171 -0.03 -9.68 13.12
CA GLN A 171 1.36 -9.32 12.88
C GLN A 171 2.15 -10.47 12.26
N GLY A 172 2.54 -11.44 13.06
CA GLY A 172 3.32 -12.56 12.58
C GLY A 172 3.88 -13.43 13.69
N ARG A 173 4.79 -14.30 13.28
CA ARG A 173 5.44 -15.23 14.20
C ARG A 173 6.49 -14.53 15.04
N VAL A 174 6.53 -14.82 16.32
CA VAL A 174 7.60 -14.38 17.23
C VAL A 174 8.88 -15.13 16.87
N LYS A 175 9.94 -14.38 16.56
CA LYS A 175 11.26 -14.93 16.21
C LYS A 175 12.08 -15.19 17.47
N LEU A 176 12.06 -14.23 18.40
CA LEU A 176 12.81 -14.27 19.64
C LEU A 176 11.99 -13.65 20.76
N GLN A 177 12.07 -14.27 21.92
CA GLN A 177 11.56 -13.74 23.16
C GLN A 177 12.71 -13.64 24.16
N SER A 178 13.03 -12.43 24.60
CA SER A 178 14.03 -12.17 25.64
C SER A 178 13.35 -11.48 26.83
N GLY A 179 13.06 -12.26 27.86
CA GLY A 179 12.25 -11.78 28.97
C GLY A 179 10.84 -11.44 28.50
N ARG A 180 10.51 -10.15 28.45
CA ARG A 180 9.21 -9.62 27.99
C ARG A 180 9.28 -8.90 26.65
N ILE A 181 10.46 -8.84 26.06
CA ILE A 181 10.68 -8.25 24.75
C ILE A 181 10.35 -9.31 23.70
N LEU A 182 9.45 -8.96 22.79
CA LEU A 182 9.08 -9.76 21.64
C LEU A 182 9.75 -9.19 20.38
N ASP A 183 10.39 -10.07 19.64
CA ASP A 183 11.00 -9.75 18.35
C ASP A 183 10.26 -10.53 17.26
N TYR A 184 9.68 -9.83 16.30
CA TYR A 184 8.89 -10.43 15.24
C TYR A 184 9.00 -9.63 13.93
N GLY A 185 8.82 -10.31 12.84
CA GLY A 185 8.89 -9.72 11.50
C GLY A 185 7.58 -9.83 10.76
N TRP A 186 7.36 -8.88 9.89
CA TRP A 186 6.22 -8.85 9.00
C TRP A 186 6.69 -8.44 7.60
N SER A 187 6.15 -9.10 6.59
CA SER A 187 6.45 -8.79 5.20
C SER A 187 5.22 -8.93 4.32
N GLN A 188 5.18 -8.10 3.30
CA GLN A 188 4.23 -8.22 2.20
C GLN A 188 4.88 -7.77 0.90
N GLY A 189 4.35 -8.24 -0.21
CA GLY A 189 4.80 -7.83 -1.53
C GLY A 189 3.84 -8.32 -2.60
N VAL A 190 3.78 -7.56 -3.69
CA VAL A 190 2.85 -7.81 -4.80
C VAL A 190 3.56 -7.49 -6.10
N VAL A 191 3.33 -8.32 -7.09
CA VAL A 191 3.54 -7.99 -8.50
C VAL A 191 2.16 -7.90 -9.14
N SER A 192 1.88 -6.78 -9.77
CA SER A 192 0.60 -6.44 -10.38
C SER A 192 0.78 -6.18 -11.87
N TYR A 193 0.01 -6.87 -12.69
CA TYR A 193 0.06 -6.79 -14.13
C TYR A 193 -1.28 -6.35 -14.73
N LYS A 194 -1.26 -5.27 -15.47
CA LYS A 194 -2.41 -4.82 -16.27
C LYS A 194 -2.46 -5.59 -17.58
N ALA A 195 -3.17 -6.72 -17.58
CA ALA A 195 -3.32 -7.55 -18.77
C ALA A 195 -4.17 -6.86 -19.85
N ALA A 196 -5.21 -6.12 -19.42
CA ALA A 196 -6.04 -5.26 -20.27
C ALA A 196 -6.53 -4.06 -19.44
N GLU A 197 -7.14 -3.06 -20.08
CA GLU A 197 -7.72 -1.90 -19.37
C GLU A 197 -8.79 -2.30 -18.34
N TRP A 198 -9.44 -3.42 -18.58
CA TRP A 198 -10.47 -3.98 -17.72
C TRP A 198 -9.97 -5.13 -16.81
N LEU A 199 -8.77 -5.67 -17.04
CA LEU A 199 -8.26 -6.86 -16.35
C LEU A 199 -6.89 -6.58 -15.71
N ASN A 200 -6.84 -6.78 -14.40
CA ASN A 200 -5.60 -6.76 -13.62
C ASN A 200 -5.38 -8.13 -12.98
N VAL A 201 -4.14 -8.57 -12.98
CA VAL A 201 -3.67 -9.83 -12.41
C VAL A 201 -2.64 -9.51 -11.35
N GLN A 202 -2.79 -10.05 -10.15
CA GLN A 202 -1.85 -9.88 -9.06
C GLN A 202 -1.40 -11.22 -8.50
N LEU A 203 -0.11 -11.31 -8.24
CA LEU A 203 0.51 -12.39 -7.48
C LEU A 203 1.28 -11.75 -6.32
N GLY A 204 1.03 -12.22 -5.11
CA GLY A 204 1.67 -11.59 -3.97
C GLY A 204 1.50 -12.35 -2.67
N GLN A 205 2.01 -11.74 -1.64
CA GLN A 205 1.80 -12.11 -0.24
C GLN A 205 1.32 -10.87 0.51
N GLY A 206 0.19 -10.99 1.17
CA GLY A 206 -0.41 -9.84 1.85
C GLY A 206 -1.69 -10.22 2.58
N ARG A 207 -2.39 -9.19 3.02
CA ARG A 207 -3.68 -9.28 3.70
C ARG A 207 -4.75 -8.59 2.87
N HIS A 208 -5.96 -9.10 2.96
CA HIS A 208 -7.12 -8.52 2.33
C HIS A 208 -8.17 -8.18 3.39
N PHE A 209 -9.00 -7.21 3.07
CA PHE A 209 -10.12 -6.82 3.94
C PHE A 209 -11.38 -6.65 3.10
N VAL A 210 -12.46 -7.31 3.52
CA VAL A 210 -13.76 -7.22 2.85
C VAL A 210 -14.71 -6.39 3.69
N GLY A 211 -15.26 -5.36 3.09
CA GLY A 211 -16.27 -4.50 3.70
C GLY A 211 -15.78 -3.10 4.07
N HIS A 212 -16.65 -2.35 4.75
CA HIS A 212 -16.43 -0.97 5.17
C HIS A 212 -16.44 -0.80 6.69
N GLY A 213 -16.60 -1.89 7.43
CA GLY A 213 -16.62 -1.88 8.88
C GLY A 213 -15.24 -1.69 9.52
N TYR A 214 -15.22 -1.50 10.83
CA TYR A 214 -14.00 -1.44 11.62
C TYR A 214 -13.26 -2.79 11.63
N ARG A 215 -13.98 -3.90 11.60
CA ARG A 215 -13.50 -5.28 11.48
C ARG A 215 -14.29 -5.98 10.39
N SER A 216 -13.71 -7.00 9.81
CA SER A 216 -14.36 -7.87 8.85
C SER A 216 -14.44 -9.30 9.39
N VAL A 217 -15.59 -9.95 9.17
CA VAL A 217 -15.79 -11.36 9.49
C VAL A 217 -15.20 -12.28 8.43
N LEU A 218 -15.09 -11.79 7.18
CA LEU A 218 -14.63 -12.60 6.05
C LEU A 218 -13.10 -12.59 5.95
N LEU A 219 -12.54 -11.46 5.54
CA LEU A 219 -11.08 -11.24 5.46
C LEU A 219 -10.75 -9.96 6.20
N SER A 220 -9.79 -10.01 7.10
CA SER A 220 -9.49 -8.93 8.03
C SER A 220 -8.00 -8.59 8.06
N ASP A 221 -7.70 -7.38 8.47
CA ASP A 221 -6.38 -6.87 8.83
C ASP A 221 -5.71 -7.62 10.00
N HIS A 222 -6.50 -8.42 10.74
CA HIS A 222 -6.00 -9.33 11.79
C HIS A 222 -5.53 -10.69 11.25
N ALA A 223 -5.74 -10.98 9.97
CA ALA A 223 -5.21 -12.19 9.37
C ALA A 223 -3.67 -12.10 9.22
N VAL A 224 -3.02 -13.24 9.21
CA VAL A 224 -1.61 -13.34 8.83
C VAL A 224 -1.47 -13.08 7.34
N SER A 225 -0.37 -12.43 6.94
CA SER A 225 -0.02 -12.25 5.54
C SER A 225 0.13 -13.61 4.86
N ALA A 226 -0.65 -13.86 3.82
CA ALA A 226 -0.68 -15.12 3.09
C ALA A 226 -0.38 -14.91 1.60
N PRO A 227 0.22 -15.91 0.92
CA PRO A 227 0.36 -15.86 -0.53
C PRO A 227 -1.01 -15.91 -1.20
N TYR A 228 -1.17 -15.15 -2.29
CA TYR A 228 -2.41 -15.10 -3.04
C TYR A 228 -2.17 -14.89 -4.54
N PHE A 229 -3.15 -15.29 -5.31
CA PHE A 229 -3.33 -14.95 -6.70
C PHE A 229 -4.69 -14.26 -6.84
N LYS A 230 -4.72 -13.08 -7.44
CA LYS A 230 -5.95 -12.27 -7.54
C LYS A 230 -6.17 -11.82 -8.98
N LEU A 231 -7.36 -12.06 -9.48
CA LEU A 231 -7.84 -11.51 -10.74
C LEU A 231 -8.90 -10.46 -10.44
N SER A 232 -8.78 -9.30 -11.05
CA SER A 232 -9.75 -8.22 -10.88
C SER A 232 -10.20 -7.71 -12.24
N ALA A 233 -11.47 -7.91 -12.57
CA ALA A 233 -12.07 -7.47 -13.82
C ALA A 233 -13.09 -6.36 -13.59
N LEU A 234 -13.05 -5.33 -14.45
CA LEU A 234 -14.01 -4.23 -14.47
C LEU A 234 -14.95 -4.39 -15.66
N SER A 235 -16.23 -4.09 -15.48
CA SER A 235 -17.16 -3.93 -16.60
C SER A 235 -16.76 -2.72 -17.46
N LEU A 236 -17.18 -2.71 -18.74
CA LEU A 236 -16.85 -1.63 -19.68
C LEU A 236 -17.24 -0.23 -19.18
N ASN A 237 -18.34 -0.14 -18.45
CA ASN A 237 -18.80 1.12 -17.86
C ASN A 237 -18.23 1.37 -16.45
N LYS A 238 -17.33 0.50 -15.94
CA LYS A 238 -16.71 0.53 -14.61
C LYS A 238 -17.70 0.50 -13.43
N ARG A 239 -18.96 0.11 -13.66
CA ARG A 239 -19.99 0.03 -12.61
C ARG A 239 -19.88 -1.24 -11.78
N PHE A 240 -19.31 -2.29 -12.33
CA PHE A 240 -19.14 -3.57 -11.66
C PHE A 240 -17.68 -3.98 -11.67
N GLN A 241 -17.23 -4.49 -10.56
CA GLN A 241 -15.94 -5.16 -10.41
C GLN A 241 -16.16 -6.60 -9.94
N TYR A 242 -15.59 -7.53 -10.68
CA TYR A 242 -15.47 -8.92 -10.24
C TYR A 242 -14.05 -9.17 -9.78
N THR A 243 -13.91 -9.84 -8.64
CA THR A 243 -12.58 -10.19 -8.09
C THR A 243 -12.63 -11.61 -7.55
N THR A 244 -11.63 -12.39 -7.89
CA THR A 244 -11.43 -13.77 -7.45
C THR A 244 -9.96 -14.01 -7.09
#